data_f33dc0369df392a763d9548aa8706a01
#
_entry.id   f33dc0369df392a763d9548aa8706a01
#
_cell.length_a   1.000
_cell.length_b   1.000
_cell.length_c   1.000
_cell.angle_alpha   90.00
_cell.angle_beta   90.00
_cell.angle_gamma   90.00
#
_symmetry.space_group_name_H-M   'P 1'
#
loop_
_entity.id
_entity.type
_entity.pdbx_description
1 polymer ?
#
loop_
_entity_poly.entity_id
_entity_poly.type
_entity_poly.pdbx_seq_one_letter_code
_entity_poly.pdbx_strand_id
1 'polypeptide(L)'
;MDVSIDRLTRRFNGVFSTQQAVVLAEAIHDSYADLVKTSDFNELKEIVRGLAQAQARTDASMRELAQAQRELTQAQRDTDSRLGKLADVVGNLARELGGLSRSVSYSLENEAYRLLPAYLESQHGIVLEERLVRTEIGGEEVNLFALGQRNGRPIVLVGETKLQFDQRRSNRDALEVALDQLERKVEAVKQRHPERDVVRLLVTHYARPVVLEEARKRDVIIAQSFEW
;
A
#
# COMPACT_ATOMS: atom_id res chain seq x y z
N MET A 1 23.60 -64.38 36.39
CA MET A 1 23.75 -65.58 37.23
C MET A 1 23.21 -65.22 38.58
N ASP A 2 22.21 -65.89 39.02
CA ASP A 2 21.71 -65.70 40.37
C ASP A 2 22.62 -66.40 41.35
N VAL A 3 23.26 -65.65 42.20
CA VAL A 3 24.21 -66.13 43.20
C VAL A 3 23.38 -66.39 44.46
N SER A 4 22.79 -67.56 44.58
CA SER A 4 22.00 -67.91 45.78
C SER A 4 22.87 -68.12 46.99
N ILE A 5 22.45 -67.59 48.15
CA ILE A 5 23.09 -67.72 49.45
C ILE A 5 23.41 -69.20 49.76
N ASP A 6 22.45 -70.11 49.51
CA ASP A 6 22.60 -71.56 49.72
C ASP A 6 23.74 -72.19 48.92
N ARG A 7 23.96 -71.72 47.68
CA ARG A 7 25.04 -72.25 46.82
C ARG A 7 26.41 -71.75 47.35
N LEU A 8 26.51 -70.51 47.79
CA LEU A 8 27.72 -69.98 48.36
C LEU A 8 28.00 -70.61 49.66
N THR A 9 27.04 -70.76 50.56
CA THR A 9 27.16 -71.37 51.87
C THR A 9 27.71 -72.85 51.77
N ARG A 10 27.11 -73.62 50.83
CA ARG A 10 27.56 -75.00 50.57
C ARG A 10 29.02 -75.03 50.09
N ARG A 11 29.42 -74.07 49.30
CA ARG A 11 30.80 -74.00 48.77
C ARG A 11 31.80 -73.60 49.86
N PHE A 12 31.43 -72.72 50.76
CA PHE A 12 32.24 -72.24 51.86
C PHE A 12 32.31 -73.20 53.01
N ASN A 13 31.29 -74.05 53.26
CA ASN A 13 31.30 -75.06 54.30
C ASN A 13 32.41 -76.08 54.17
N GLY A 14 33.09 -76.21 53.01
CA GLY A 14 34.26 -77.05 52.83
C GLY A 14 35.56 -76.52 53.39
N VAL A 15 35.58 -75.19 53.78
CA VAL A 15 36.77 -74.50 54.26
C VAL A 15 36.55 -73.72 55.54
N PHE A 16 35.34 -73.25 55.79
CA PHE A 16 34.95 -72.42 56.94
C PHE A 16 33.94 -73.14 57.82
N SER A 17 33.79 -72.73 59.10
CA SER A 17 32.73 -73.20 59.92
C SER A 17 31.34 -72.77 59.35
N THR A 18 30.30 -73.53 59.62
CA THR A 18 28.93 -73.27 59.11
C THR A 18 28.46 -71.84 59.33
N GLN A 19 28.77 -71.29 60.53
CA GLN A 19 28.43 -69.92 60.90
C GLN A 19 29.17 -68.85 60.04
N GLN A 20 30.50 -69.09 59.86
CA GLN A 20 31.29 -68.20 59.01
C GLN A 20 30.92 -68.31 57.54
N ALA A 21 30.56 -69.48 57.03
CA ALA A 21 30.13 -69.72 55.68
C ALA A 21 28.80 -69.00 55.38
N VAL A 22 27.88 -68.94 56.30
CA VAL A 22 26.62 -68.21 56.17
C VAL A 22 26.89 -66.68 56.06
N VAL A 23 27.64 -66.14 57.05
CA VAL A 23 27.92 -64.70 57.08
C VAL A 23 28.70 -64.27 55.81
N LEU A 24 29.64 -65.08 55.34
CA LEU A 24 30.38 -64.77 54.14
C LEU A 24 29.46 -64.83 52.86
N ALA A 25 28.56 -65.83 52.82
CA ALA A 25 27.64 -65.98 51.73
C ALA A 25 26.64 -64.83 51.66
N GLU A 26 26.11 -64.35 52.81
CA GLU A 26 25.27 -63.21 52.91
C GLU A 26 26.03 -61.93 52.46
N ALA A 27 27.17 -61.64 52.99
CA ALA A 27 27.99 -60.47 52.61
C ALA A 27 28.31 -60.42 51.10
N ILE A 28 28.62 -61.55 50.50
CA ILE A 28 28.87 -61.67 49.07
C ILE A 28 27.54 -61.46 48.27
N HIS A 29 26.48 -62.05 48.76
CA HIS A 29 25.14 -61.88 48.10
C HIS A 29 24.73 -60.42 48.09
N ASP A 30 24.84 -59.73 49.23
CA ASP A 30 24.49 -58.31 49.35
C ASP A 30 25.37 -57.42 48.48
N SER A 31 26.68 -57.66 48.51
CA SER A 31 27.62 -56.94 47.61
C SER A 31 27.34 -57.16 46.14
N TYR A 32 26.81 -58.36 45.77
CA TYR A 32 26.44 -58.64 44.38
C TYR A 32 25.09 -58.04 43.97
N ALA A 33 24.21 -57.85 44.97
CA ALA A 33 22.91 -57.17 44.72
C ALA A 33 23.10 -55.70 44.36
N ASP A 34 24.13 -55.05 44.94
CA ASP A 34 24.47 -53.65 44.67
C ASP A 34 25.28 -53.45 43.36
N LEU A 35 25.78 -54.55 42.74
CA LEU A 35 26.47 -54.43 41.47
C LEU A 35 25.48 -54.26 40.30
N VAL A 36 25.81 -53.35 39.41
CA VAL A 36 25.07 -53.16 38.17
C VAL A 36 24.92 -54.47 37.40
N LYS A 37 23.69 -54.92 37.21
CA LYS A 37 23.40 -56.18 36.49
C LYS A 37 23.76 -56.04 35.03
N THR A 38 24.23 -57.12 34.40
CA THR A 38 24.51 -57.15 32.95
C THR A 38 23.26 -56.73 32.11
N SER A 39 22.06 -57.03 32.63
CA SER A 39 20.79 -56.57 32.02
C SER A 39 20.70 -55.06 31.94
N ASP A 40 21.03 -54.37 33.05
CA ASP A 40 20.91 -52.93 33.16
C ASP A 40 21.93 -52.24 32.23
N PHE A 41 23.15 -52.84 32.13
CA PHE A 41 24.14 -52.36 31.15
C PHE A 41 23.71 -52.54 29.70
N ASN A 42 23.02 -53.64 29.37
CA ASN A 42 22.50 -53.87 28.05
C ASN A 42 21.33 -52.92 27.74
N GLU A 43 20.44 -52.64 28.70
CA GLU A 43 19.38 -51.64 28.56
C GLU A 43 19.94 -50.24 28.32
N LEU A 44 20.94 -49.83 29.14
CA LEU A 44 21.63 -48.57 28.94
C LEU A 44 22.24 -48.45 27.53
N LYS A 45 22.88 -49.53 27.06
CA LYS A 45 23.46 -49.59 25.70
C LYS A 45 22.42 -49.38 24.59
N GLU A 46 21.24 -49.99 24.73
CA GLU A 46 20.16 -49.79 23.76
C GLU A 46 19.59 -48.37 23.84
N ILE A 47 19.43 -47.79 25.04
CA ILE A 47 19.00 -46.40 25.21
C ILE A 47 20.02 -45.45 24.54
N VAL A 48 21.32 -45.64 24.78
CA VAL A 48 22.40 -44.82 24.17
C VAL A 48 22.38 -44.95 22.64
N ARG A 49 22.15 -46.19 22.11
CA ARG A 49 22.04 -46.42 20.67
C ARG A 49 20.82 -45.70 20.09
N GLY A 50 19.65 -45.77 20.76
CA GLY A 50 18.43 -45.07 20.39
C GLY A 50 18.63 -43.55 20.38
N LEU A 51 19.30 -43.01 21.42
CA LEU A 51 19.63 -41.60 21.50
C LEU A 51 20.54 -41.13 20.36
N ALA A 52 21.61 -41.91 20.06
CA ALA A 52 22.47 -41.60 18.94
C ALA A 52 21.76 -41.58 17.58
N GLN A 53 20.80 -42.52 17.38
CA GLN A 53 19.99 -42.52 16.17
C GLN A 53 19.03 -41.32 16.11
N ALA A 54 18.40 -40.95 17.23
CA ALA A 54 17.55 -39.77 17.32
C ALA A 54 18.34 -38.48 17.04
N GLN A 55 19.55 -38.37 17.61
CA GLN A 55 20.46 -37.26 17.37
C GLN A 55 20.83 -37.13 15.88
N ALA A 56 21.16 -38.23 15.23
CA ALA A 56 21.49 -38.25 13.79
C ALA A 56 20.30 -37.78 12.91
N ARG A 57 19.08 -38.17 13.28
CA ARG A 57 17.87 -37.68 12.59
C ARG A 57 17.65 -36.19 12.80
N THR A 58 17.82 -35.71 14.02
CA THR A 58 17.71 -34.27 14.35
C THR A 58 18.74 -33.48 13.57
N ASP A 59 19.97 -33.94 13.50
CA ASP A 59 21.05 -33.27 12.75
C ASP A 59 20.74 -33.21 11.23
N ALA A 60 20.15 -34.28 10.68
CA ALA A 60 19.70 -34.26 9.28
C ALA A 60 18.59 -33.24 9.05
N SER A 61 17.55 -33.23 9.88
CA SER A 61 16.45 -32.26 9.80
C SER A 61 16.94 -30.81 9.97
N MET A 62 17.91 -30.57 10.85
CA MET A 62 18.54 -29.25 11.03
C MET A 62 19.26 -28.77 9.76
N ARG A 63 19.94 -29.68 9.05
CA ARG A 63 20.59 -29.33 7.76
C ARG A 63 19.57 -28.99 6.68
N GLU A 64 18.50 -29.77 6.57
CA GLU A 64 17.40 -29.52 5.62
C GLU A 64 16.73 -28.17 5.91
N LEU A 65 16.44 -27.89 7.19
CA LEU A 65 15.85 -26.61 7.60
C LEU A 65 16.77 -25.42 7.26
N ALA A 66 18.08 -25.57 7.53
CA ALA A 66 19.07 -24.54 7.22
C ALA A 66 19.17 -24.28 5.70
N GLN A 67 19.00 -25.30 4.88
CA GLN A 67 18.97 -25.16 3.43
C GLN A 67 17.69 -24.45 2.97
N ALA A 68 16.52 -24.91 3.43
CA ALA A 68 15.24 -24.29 3.11
C ALA A 68 15.20 -22.79 3.51
N GLN A 69 15.81 -22.45 4.65
CA GLN A 69 15.92 -21.07 5.08
C GLN A 69 16.80 -20.21 4.16
N ARG A 70 17.88 -20.75 3.62
CA ARG A 70 18.70 -20.03 2.63
C ARG A 70 17.94 -19.80 1.33
N GLU A 71 17.22 -20.80 0.84
CA GLU A 71 16.41 -20.72 -0.37
C GLU A 71 15.29 -19.67 -0.20
N LEU A 72 14.60 -19.68 0.95
CA LEU A 72 13.58 -18.69 1.27
C LEU A 72 14.16 -17.26 1.32
N THR A 73 15.31 -17.09 1.94
CA THR A 73 16.00 -15.79 2.02
C THR A 73 16.37 -15.27 0.62
N GLN A 74 16.82 -16.16 -0.27
CA GLN A 74 17.13 -15.78 -1.65
C GLN A 74 15.86 -15.40 -2.41
N ALA A 75 14.80 -16.19 -2.32
CA ALA A 75 13.51 -15.89 -2.95
C ALA A 75 12.92 -14.55 -2.47
N GLN A 76 13.09 -14.24 -1.18
CA GLN A 76 12.66 -12.96 -0.62
C GLN A 76 13.46 -11.79 -1.22
N ARG A 77 14.78 -11.90 -1.32
CA ARG A 77 15.62 -10.87 -1.97
C ARG A 77 15.24 -10.63 -3.43
N ASP A 78 14.95 -11.70 -4.16
CA ASP A 78 14.52 -11.61 -5.55
C ASP A 78 13.16 -10.91 -5.67
N THR A 79 12.24 -11.20 -4.74
CA THR A 79 10.94 -10.54 -4.65
C THR A 79 11.08 -9.05 -4.34
N ASP A 80 11.90 -8.69 -3.36
CA ASP A 80 12.18 -7.30 -2.97
C ASP A 80 12.79 -6.52 -4.15
N SER A 81 13.71 -7.14 -4.89
CA SER A 81 14.28 -6.53 -6.10
C SER A 81 13.23 -6.27 -7.19
N ARG A 82 12.29 -7.21 -7.40
CA ARG A 82 11.19 -7.04 -8.36
C ARG A 82 10.21 -5.95 -7.92
N LEU A 83 9.90 -5.89 -6.63
CA LEU A 83 9.05 -4.84 -6.06
C LEU A 83 9.69 -3.45 -6.21
N GLY A 84 11.00 -3.32 -5.99
CA GLY A 84 11.72 -2.09 -6.24
C GLY A 84 11.60 -1.61 -7.69
N LYS A 85 11.86 -2.51 -8.66
CA LYS A 85 11.70 -2.19 -10.09
C LYS A 85 10.26 -1.80 -10.46
N LEU A 86 9.28 -2.48 -9.89
CA LEU A 86 7.87 -2.15 -10.13
C LEU A 86 7.52 -0.76 -9.57
N ALA A 87 8.01 -0.42 -8.39
CA ALA A 87 7.82 0.91 -7.79
C ALA A 87 8.42 2.01 -8.69
N ASP A 88 9.61 1.80 -9.25
CA ASP A 88 10.24 2.73 -10.20
C ASP A 88 9.41 2.91 -11.48
N VAL A 89 8.91 1.82 -12.06
CA VAL A 89 8.04 1.86 -13.25
C VAL A 89 6.75 2.61 -12.96
N VAL A 90 6.09 2.34 -11.83
CA VAL A 90 4.86 3.05 -11.42
C VAL A 90 5.14 4.54 -11.20
N GLY A 91 6.27 4.88 -10.56
CA GLY A 91 6.68 6.27 -10.37
C GLY A 91 6.95 7.02 -11.68
N ASN A 92 7.56 6.36 -12.67
CA ASN A 92 7.76 6.91 -14.00
C ASN A 92 6.42 7.13 -14.72
N LEU A 93 5.55 6.13 -14.71
CA LEU A 93 4.23 6.20 -15.33
C LEU A 93 3.37 7.32 -14.72
N ALA A 94 3.41 7.50 -13.42
CA ALA A 94 2.69 8.58 -12.74
C ALA A 94 3.20 9.98 -13.20
N ARG A 95 4.51 10.14 -13.41
CA ARG A 95 5.09 11.40 -13.93
C ARG A 95 4.70 11.64 -15.38
N GLU A 96 4.71 10.63 -16.24
CA GLU A 96 4.29 10.72 -17.64
C GLU A 96 2.80 11.07 -17.75
N LEU A 97 1.94 10.41 -16.96
CA LEU A 97 0.50 10.72 -16.90
C LEU A 97 0.25 12.15 -16.42
N GLY A 98 1.01 12.64 -15.45
CA GLY A 98 0.94 14.02 -14.99
C GLY A 98 1.35 15.03 -16.10
N GLY A 99 2.35 14.69 -16.89
CA GLY A 99 2.78 15.46 -18.06
C GLY A 99 1.71 15.49 -19.17
N LEU A 100 1.14 14.34 -19.48
CA LEU A 100 0.08 14.21 -20.48
C LEU A 100 -1.18 14.99 -20.06
N SER A 101 -1.60 14.87 -18.82
CA SER A 101 -2.75 15.61 -18.28
C SER A 101 -2.57 17.11 -18.44
N ARG A 102 -1.39 17.65 -18.13
CA ARG A 102 -1.06 19.07 -18.35
C ARG A 102 -1.13 19.47 -19.81
N SER A 103 -0.57 18.66 -20.71
CA SER A 103 -0.59 18.94 -22.15
C SER A 103 -2.00 18.98 -22.72
N VAL A 104 -2.88 18.05 -22.29
CA VAL A 104 -4.29 18.03 -22.69
C VAL A 104 -5.05 19.24 -22.12
N SER A 105 -4.78 19.65 -20.87
CA SER A 105 -5.36 20.87 -20.28
C SER A 105 -4.97 22.12 -21.07
N TYR A 106 -3.70 22.28 -21.45
CA TYR A 106 -3.26 23.40 -22.28
C TYR A 106 -3.87 23.38 -23.69
N SER A 107 -4.10 22.20 -24.25
CA SER A 107 -4.79 22.08 -25.54
C SER A 107 -6.22 22.59 -25.44
N LEU A 108 -6.96 22.18 -24.43
CA LEU A 108 -8.33 22.64 -24.19
C LEU A 108 -8.40 24.16 -23.94
N GLU A 109 -7.46 24.70 -23.17
CA GLU A 109 -7.38 26.16 -22.94
C GLU A 109 -7.06 26.92 -24.23
N ASN A 110 -6.14 26.43 -25.05
CA ASN A 110 -5.83 27.06 -26.33
C ASN A 110 -7.00 27.06 -27.31
N GLU A 111 -7.78 25.99 -27.34
CA GLU A 111 -9.05 25.96 -28.08
C GLU A 111 -10.07 26.96 -27.52
N ALA A 112 -10.21 26.99 -26.19
CA ALA A 112 -11.08 27.92 -25.52
C ALA A 112 -10.75 29.39 -25.86
N TYR A 113 -9.48 29.78 -25.84
CA TYR A 113 -9.09 31.16 -26.24
C TYR A 113 -9.49 31.54 -27.65
N ARG A 114 -9.55 30.56 -28.56
CA ARG A 114 -9.88 30.81 -29.97
C ARG A 114 -11.39 30.79 -30.24
N LEU A 115 -12.13 29.88 -29.65
CA LEU A 115 -13.49 29.55 -30.05
C LEU A 115 -14.54 30.05 -29.07
N LEU A 116 -14.24 30.15 -27.78
CA LEU A 116 -15.17 30.64 -26.76
C LEU A 116 -15.72 32.02 -27.01
N PRO A 117 -14.98 33.04 -27.54
CA PRO A 117 -15.57 34.37 -27.77
C PRO A 117 -16.82 34.32 -28.63
N ALA A 118 -16.79 33.62 -29.76
CA ALA A 118 -17.94 33.47 -30.64
C ALA A 118 -19.09 32.68 -30.01
N TYR A 119 -18.77 31.64 -29.25
CA TYR A 119 -19.74 30.85 -28.49
C TYR A 119 -20.44 31.69 -27.42
N LEU A 120 -19.69 32.45 -26.64
CA LEU A 120 -20.22 33.32 -25.58
C LEU A 120 -21.12 34.41 -26.15
N GLU A 121 -20.75 35.01 -27.28
CA GLU A 121 -21.58 36.00 -27.97
C GLU A 121 -22.88 35.37 -28.45
N SER A 122 -22.81 34.26 -29.16
CA SER A 122 -23.98 33.61 -29.77
C SER A 122 -24.96 32.99 -28.76
N GLN A 123 -24.45 32.35 -27.74
CA GLN A 123 -25.26 31.58 -26.78
C GLN A 123 -25.62 32.35 -25.50
N HIS A 124 -24.80 33.34 -25.11
CA HIS A 124 -24.94 34.01 -23.81
C HIS A 124 -25.03 35.53 -23.91
N GLY A 125 -24.94 36.13 -25.12
CA GLY A 125 -24.96 37.56 -25.35
C GLY A 125 -23.79 38.30 -24.71
N ILE A 126 -22.64 37.62 -24.56
CA ILE A 126 -21.42 38.15 -23.94
C ILE A 126 -20.44 38.53 -25.04
N VAL A 127 -20.19 39.82 -25.20
CA VAL A 127 -19.22 40.35 -26.14
C VAL A 127 -17.96 40.76 -25.36
N LEU A 128 -16.83 40.16 -25.71
CA LEU A 128 -15.55 40.45 -25.05
C LEU A 128 -14.96 41.74 -25.65
N GLU A 129 -14.45 42.64 -24.82
CA GLU A 129 -13.78 43.87 -25.19
C GLU A 129 -12.30 43.64 -25.57
N GLU A 130 -11.73 42.58 -25.02
CA GLU A 130 -10.33 42.19 -25.24
C GLU A 130 -10.19 40.67 -25.40
N ARG A 131 -8.98 40.21 -25.72
CA ARG A 131 -8.74 38.79 -25.88
C ARG A 131 -8.85 38.07 -24.54
N LEU A 132 -9.42 36.88 -24.59
CA LEU A 132 -9.42 35.95 -23.48
C LEU A 132 -7.99 35.51 -23.18
N VAL A 133 -7.53 35.69 -21.95
CA VAL A 133 -6.12 35.42 -21.54
C VAL A 133 -6.07 34.71 -20.19
N ARG A 134 -4.93 34.04 -19.93
CA ARG A 134 -4.54 33.61 -18.58
C ARG A 134 -3.84 34.79 -17.89
N THR A 135 -4.19 35.03 -16.64
CA THR A 135 -3.61 36.14 -15.85
C THR A 135 -3.51 35.76 -14.36
N GLU A 136 -2.76 36.53 -13.60
CA GLU A 136 -2.70 36.44 -12.14
C GLU A 136 -3.31 37.69 -11.53
N ILE A 137 -4.29 37.52 -10.64
CA ILE A 137 -4.99 38.63 -9.97
C ILE A 137 -5.11 38.28 -8.48
N GLY A 138 -4.56 39.14 -7.63
CA GLY A 138 -4.61 38.97 -6.18
C GLY A 138 -3.91 37.69 -5.67
N GLY A 139 -2.89 37.19 -6.40
CA GLY A 139 -2.20 35.94 -6.09
C GLY A 139 -2.92 34.66 -6.57
N GLU A 140 -4.08 34.82 -7.23
CA GLU A 140 -4.83 33.71 -7.85
C GLU A 140 -4.58 33.67 -9.36
N GLU A 141 -4.23 32.50 -9.89
CA GLU A 141 -4.10 32.27 -11.33
C GLU A 141 -5.49 32.04 -11.95
N VAL A 142 -5.92 32.89 -12.85
CA VAL A 142 -7.17 32.80 -13.58
C VAL A 142 -6.90 32.31 -14.99
N ASN A 143 -7.41 31.12 -15.35
CA ASN A 143 -7.13 30.51 -16.65
C ASN A 143 -7.79 31.24 -17.81
N LEU A 144 -8.99 31.76 -17.60
CA LEU A 144 -9.80 32.44 -18.61
C LEU A 144 -10.29 33.74 -18.03
N PHE A 145 -9.68 34.83 -18.46
CA PHE A 145 -10.01 36.20 -18.02
C PHE A 145 -10.21 37.10 -19.22
N ALA A 146 -11.26 37.90 -19.19
CA ALA A 146 -11.47 38.98 -20.13
C ALA A 146 -12.44 40.01 -19.56
N LEU A 147 -12.33 41.26 -20.01
CA LEU A 147 -13.34 42.29 -19.85
C LEU A 147 -14.32 42.21 -21.00
N GLY A 148 -15.58 42.57 -20.77
CA GLY A 148 -16.61 42.52 -21.78
C GLY A 148 -17.93 43.15 -21.36
N GLN A 149 -18.95 42.89 -22.13
CA GLN A 149 -20.31 43.38 -21.89
C GLN A 149 -21.30 42.20 -22.07
N ARG A 150 -22.34 42.20 -21.24
CA ARG A 150 -23.50 41.32 -21.39
C ARG A 150 -24.77 42.16 -21.43
N ASN A 151 -25.45 42.15 -22.58
CA ASN A 151 -26.65 42.99 -22.79
C ASN A 151 -26.38 44.49 -22.49
N GLY A 152 -25.22 45.01 -22.88
CA GLY A 152 -24.81 46.40 -22.66
C GLY A 152 -24.34 46.75 -21.25
N ARG A 153 -24.28 45.78 -20.32
CA ARG A 153 -23.70 45.98 -18.97
C ARG A 153 -22.27 45.53 -18.93
N PRO A 154 -21.37 46.32 -18.33
CA PRO A 154 -19.98 45.93 -18.18
C PRO A 154 -19.84 44.66 -17.31
N ILE A 155 -19.10 43.68 -17.80
CA ILE A 155 -18.79 42.44 -17.07
C ILE A 155 -17.30 42.17 -17.05
N VAL A 156 -16.89 41.31 -16.09
CA VAL A 156 -15.61 40.65 -16.10
C VAL A 156 -15.84 39.13 -16.12
N LEU A 157 -15.24 38.46 -17.10
CA LEU A 157 -15.31 37.03 -17.24
C LEU A 157 -14.17 36.39 -16.41
N VAL A 158 -14.53 35.47 -15.53
CA VAL A 158 -13.61 34.67 -14.71
C VAL A 158 -13.90 33.20 -14.94
N GLY A 159 -12.94 32.51 -15.53
CA GLY A 159 -13.12 31.11 -15.89
C GLY A 159 -11.98 30.18 -15.51
N GLU A 160 -12.33 28.92 -15.38
CA GLU A 160 -11.45 27.79 -15.09
C GLU A 160 -11.67 26.69 -16.11
N THR A 161 -10.59 25.97 -16.47
CA THR A 161 -10.66 24.78 -17.32
C THR A 161 -10.49 23.52 -16.48
N LYS A 162 -11.38 22.55 -16.69
CA LYS A 162 -11.32 21.22 -16.07
C LYS A 162 -11.58 20.16 -17.13
N LEU A 163 -10.64 19.20 -17.28
CA LEU A 163 -10.73 18.20 -18.35
C LEU A 163 -12.00 17.35 -18.26
N GLN A 164 -12.40 16.97 -17.07
CA GLN A 164 -13.57 16.11 -16.84
C GLN A 164 -14.22 16.37 -15.49
N PHE A 165 -15.56 16.40 -15.48
CA PHE A 165 -16.37 16.25 -14.28
C PHE A 165 -16.90 14.83 -14.10
N ASP A 166 -16.25 13.84 -14.73
CA ASP A 166 -16.63 12.43 -14.74
C ASP A 166 -15.62 11.55 -14.03
N GLN A 167 -15.39 11.77 -12.74
CA GLN A 167 -14.72 10.76 -11.94
C GLN A 167 -15.75 9.93 -11.17
N ARG A 168 -15.59 8.61 -11.19
CA ARG A 168 -16.46 7.59 -10.57
C ARG A 168 -16.67 7.74 -9.06
N ARG A 169 -15.98 8.68 -8.42
CA ARG A 169 -16.24 9.13 -7.05
C ARG A 169 -17.02 10.44 -7.10
N SER A 170 -18.29 10.34 -6.74
CA SER A 170 -19.21 11.44 -6.49
C SER A 170 -18.99 12.68 -7.37
N ASN A 171 -19.72 12.78 -8.49
CA ASN A 171 -19.71 13.95 -9.39
C ASN A 171 -19.97 15.28 -8.66
N ARG A 172 -20.58 15.23 -7.48
CA ARG A 172 -20.86 16.36 -6.62
C ARG A 172 -19.57 16.94 -6.04
N ASP A 173 -18.63 16.10 -5.58
CA ASP A 173 -17.40 16.55 -4.93
C ASP A 173 -16.43 17.21 -5.94
N ALA A 174 -16.35 16.72 -7.18
CA ALA A 174 -15.50 17.31 -8.21
C ALA A 174 -16.00 18.69 -8.65
N LEU A 175 -17.32 18.86 -8.77
CA LEU A 175 -17.94 20.15 -9.07
C LEU A 175 -17.76 21.13 -7.90
N GLU A 176 -17.99 20.71 -6.65
CA GLU A 176 -17.80 21.56 -5.47
C GLU A 176 -16.36 22.08 -5.40
N VAL A 177 -15.37 21.22 -5.56
CA VAL A 177 -13.95 21.64 -5.57
C VAL A 177 -13.66 22.64 -6.70
N ALA A 178 -14.23 22.44 -7.89
CA ALA A 178 -14.05 23.37 -9.00
C ALA A 178 -14.74 24.73 -8.74
N LEU A 179 -15.93 24.71 -8.14
CA LEU A 179 -16.66 25.90 -7.76
C LEU A 179 -15.95 26.67 -6.64
N ASP A 180 -15.45 26.01 -5.63
CA ASP A 180 -14.67 26.63 -4.55
C ASP A 180 -13.38 27.30 -5.09
N GLN A 181 -12.72 26.67 -6.05
CA GLN A 181 -11.57 27.26 -6.73
C GLN A 181 -11.97 28.48 -7.55
N LEU A 182 -13.09 28.41 -8.28
CA LEU A 182 -13.60 29.51 -9.07
C LEU A 182 -14.00 30.69 -8.19
N GLU A 183 -14.70 30.44 -7.07
CA GLU A 183 -15.12 31.52 -6.15
C GLU A 183 -13.95 32.28 -5.55
N ARG A 184 -12.85 31.64 -5.19
CA ARG A 184 -11.63 32.33 -4.71
C ARG A 184 -11.09 33.30 -5.78
N LYS A 185 -11.06 32.85 -7.03
CA LYS A 185 -10.63 33.68 -8.17
C LYS A 185 -11.62 34.83 -8.43
N VAL A 186 -12.90 34.57 -8.33
CA VAL A 186 -13.98 35.59 -8.44
C VAL A 186 -13.82 36.66 -7.37
N GLU A 187 -13.53 36.28 -6.12
CA GLU A 187 -13.31 37.21 -5.03
C GLU A 187 -12.11 38.13 -5.29
N ALA A 188 -10.99 37.58 -5.72
CA ALA A 188 -9.80 38.35 -6.08
C ALA A 188 -10.06 39.32 -7.24
N VAL A 189 -10.81 38.88 -8.25
CA VAL A 189 -11.17 39.71 -9.41
C VAL A 189 -12.18 40.83 -9.03
N LYS A 190 -13.18 40.53 -8.20
CA LYS A 190 -14.13 41.52 -7.69
C LYS A 190 -13.46 42.69 -6.94
N GLN A 191 -12.44 42.39 -6.14
CA GLN A 191 -11.68 43.42 -5.44
C GLN A 191 -11.00 44.39 -6.42
N ARG A 192 -10.58 43.92 -7.59
CA ARG A 192 -9.89 44.73 -8.60
C ARG A 192 -10.84 45.42 -9.58
N HIS A 193 -12.02 44.83 -9.82
CA HIS A 193 -13.02 45.34 -10.76
C HIS A 193 -14.40 45.45 -10.10
N PRO A 194 -14.55 46.24 -9.04
CA PRO A 194 -15.81 46.35 -8.28
C PRO A 194 -16.98 46.93 -9.07
N GLU A 195 -16.69 47.62 -10.16
CA GLU A 195 -17.68 48.28 -11.03
C GLU A 195 -18.28 47.35 -12.09
N ARG A 196 -17.78 46.09 -12.21
CA ARG A 196 -18.22 45.14 -13.23
C ARG A 196 -18.93 43.93 -12.61
N ASP A 197 -19.99 43.48 -13.28
CA ASP A 197 -20.63 42.20 -12.91
C ASP A 197 -19.71 41.02 -13.27
N VAL A 198 -19.59 40.04 -12.38
CA VAL A 198 -18.72 38.88 -12.63
C VAL A 198 -19.51 37.77 -13.32
N VAL A 199 -19.04 37.33 -14.47
CA VAL A 199 -19.51 36.13 -15.16
C VAL A 199 -18.59 34.97 -14.83
N ARG A 200 -19.14 33.89 -14.27
CA ARG A 200 -18.47 32.67 -13.90
C ARG A 200 -18.51 31.66 -15.03
N LEU A 201 -17.37 31.12 -15.41
CA LEU A 201 -17.25 30.17 -16.52
C LEU A 201 -16.45 28.94 -16.11
N LEU A 202 -16.97 27.76 -16.37
CA LEU A 202 -16.23 26.52 -16.34
C LEU A 202 -16.17 25.93 -17.75
N VAL A 203 -14.96 25.61 -18.21
CA VAL A 203 -14.73 24.95 -19.49
C VAL A 203 -14.32 23.52 -19.26
N THR A 204 -14.97 22.59 -19.95
CA THR A 204 -14.68 21.18 -19.85
C THR A 204 -14.87 20.47 -21.18
N HIS A 205 -14.31 19.27 -21.31
CA HIS A 205 -14.62 18.43 -22.46
C HIS A 205 -16.05 17.90 -22.40
N TYR A 206 -16.48 17.43 -21.21
CA TYR A 206 -17.82 16.90 -21.00
C TYR A 206 -18.28 17.12 -19.56
N ALA A 207 -19.54 17.48 -19.39
CA ALA A 207 -20.24 17.55 -18.11
C ALA A 207 -21.57 16.80 -18.18
N ARG A 208 -21.86 16.00 -17.15
CA ARG A 208 -23.16 15.29 -17.06
C ARG A 208 -24.32 16.27 -16.85
N PRO A 209 -25.55 15.94 -17.30
CA PRO A 209 -26.73 16.80 -17.14
C PRO A 209 -26.94 17.32 -15.71
N VAL A 210 -26.72 16.46 -14.70
CA VAL A 210 -26.84 16.85 -13.27
C VAL A 210 -25.84 17.95 -12.90
N VAL A 211 -24.61 17.89 -13.45
CA VAL A 211 -23.57 18.91 -13.22
C VAL A 211 -23.97 20.25 -13.88
N LEU A 212 -24.51 20.20 -15.09
CA LEU A 212 -25.00 21.37 -15.80
C LEU A 212 -26.15 22.07 -15.06
N GLU A 213 -27.08 21.28 -14.51
CA GLU A 213 -28.20 21.82 -13.72
C GLU A 213 -27.71 22.46 -12.41
N GLU A 214 -26.78 21.83 -11.73
CA GLU A 214 -26.25 22.36 -10.48
C GLU A 214 -25.45 23.65 -10.69
N ALA A 215 -24.62 23.70 -11.74
CA ALA A 215 -23.90 24.91 -12.12
C ALA A 215 -24.83 26.08 -12.47
N ARG A 216 -25.94 25.82 -13.20
CA ARG A 216 -26.97 26.84 -13.52
C ARG A 216 -27.60 27.43 -12.27
N LYS A 217 -27.88 26.62 -11.25
CA LYS A 217 -28.44 27.11 -9.96
C LYS A 217 -27.51 28.08 -9.25
N ARG A 218 -26.22 28.01 -9.54
CA ARG A 218 -25.16 28.84 -8.94
C ARG A 218 -24.70 29.97 -9.87
N ASP A 219 -25.41 30.22 -10.94
CA ASP A 219 -25.06 31.22 -11.96
C ASP A 219 -23.67 31.02 -12.55
N VAL A 220 -23.34 29.74 -12.85
CA VAL A 220 -22.08 29.35 -13.49
C VAL A 220 -22.40 28.82 -14.90
N ILE A 221 -21.78 29.40 -15.91
CA ILE A 221 -21.80 28.90 -17.28
C ILE A 221 -20.83 27.71 -17.37
N ILE A 222 -21.32 26.57 -17.87
CA ILE A 222 -20.45 25.47 -18.29
C ILE A 222 -20.46 25.43 -19.81
N ALA A 223 -19.27 25.59 -20.40
CA ALA A 223 -19.07 25.45 -21.83
C ALA A 223 -18.32 24.13 -22.11
N GLN A 224 -18.90 23.26 -22.91
CA GLN A 224 -18.32 21.97 -23.26
C GLN A 224 -17.61 22.07 -24.62
N SER A 225 -16.42 21.43 -24.75
CA SER A 225 -15.58 21.64 -25.93
C SER A 225 -16.19 21.22 -27.27
N PHE A 226 -17.24 20.45 -27.27
CA PHE A 226 -17.98 20.10 -28.48
C PHE A 226 -19.11 21.07 -28.83
N GLU A 227 -19.34 22.11 -28.02
CA GLU A 227 -20.41 23.11 -28.22
C GLU A 227 -19.95 24.35 -29.02
N TRP A 228 -18.61 24.52 -29.16
CA TRP A 228 -18.03 25.62 -29.91
C TRP A 228 -17.29 25.20 -31.16
#